data_23238310f475f7d2d547844e03695b9f
#
_entry.id   23238310f475f7d2d547844e03695b9f
#
_cell.length_a   1.000
_cell.length_b   1.000
_cell.length_c   1.000
_cell.angle_alpha   90.00
_cell.angle_beta   90.00
_cell.angle_gamma   90.00
#
_symmetry.space_group_name_H-M   'P 1'
#
loop_
_entity.id
_entity.type
_entity.pdbx_description
1 polymer ?
#
loop_
_entity_poly.entity_id
_entity_poly.type
_entity_poly.pdbx_seq_one_letter_code
_entity_poly.pdbx_strand_id
1 'polypeptide(L)'
;LVTPAMKGIVEDIPETGTTLRANSLQKAQYIFDHAGGADCFADDTGLETDILGGAPGVYSARYAGPEKSFSANIDKLLDEMARREYEASVAREYGLETPNATRRARFKTVITLILNGEKHFFEGVMEGRISYERVGNGGFGYDPVFIADEYPDVTVAELSDDQKNAISHRGKALRAMAAWLHEHASK
;
A
#
# COMPACT_ATOMS: atom_id res chain seq x y z
N LEU A 1 -12.32 0.69 -20.27
CA LEU A 1 -11.77 1.50 -19.19
C LEU A 1 -11.12 2.75 -19.77
N VAL A 2 -11.32 3.89 -19.11
CA VAL A 2 -10.70 5.17 -19.45
C VAL A 2 -10.05 5.78 -18.20
N THR A 3 -9.03 6.60 -18.37
CA THR A 3 -8.38 7.29 -17.24
C THR A 3 -9.15 8.56 -16.87
N PRO A 4 -9.00 9.09 -15.63
CA PRO A 4 -9.58 10.36 -15.24
C PRO A 4 -9.19 11.52 -16.20
N ALA A 5 -7.93 11.56 -16.65
CA ALA A 5 -7.45 12.57 -17.61
C ALA A 5 -8.23 12.56 -18.94
N MET A 6 -8.64 11.38 -19.42
CA MET A 6 -9.48 11.25 -20.63
C MET A 6 -10.91 11.81 -20.42
N LYS A 7 -11.30 12.04 -19.17
CA LYS A 7 -12.55 12.69 -18.77
C LYS A 7 -12.37 14.15 -18.37
N GLY A 8 -11.18 14.73 -18.61
CA GLY A 8 -10.87 16.11 -18.30
C GLY A 8 -10.47 16.39 -16.85
N ILE A 9 -10.30 15.35 -16.03
CA ILE A 9 -9.84 15.44 -14.64
C ILE A 9 -8.31 15.31 -14.66
N VAL A 10 -7.62 16.44 -14.57
CA VAL A 10 -6.14 16.54 -14.70
C VAL A 10 -5.45 17.01 -13.42
N GLU A 11 -6.19 17.50 -12.44
CA GLU A 11 -5.70 17.91 -11.14
C GLU A 11 -5.41 16.72 -10.23
N ASP A 12 -4.49 16.94 -9.27
CA ASP A 12 -4.24 15.97 -8.20
C ASP A 12 -5.49 15.82 -7.32
N ILE A 13 -6.00 14.60 -7.23
CA ILE A 13 -7.15 14.31 -6.38
C ILE A 13 -6.70 14.30 -4.91
N PRO A 14 -7.37 15.05 -4.02
CA PRO A 14 -6.98 15.12 -2.61
C PRO A 14 -7.01 13.76 -1.90
N GLU A 15 -6.03 13.53 -1.04
CA GLU A 15 -5.93 12.37 -0.15
C GLU A 15 -5.77 12.88 1.29
N THR A 16 -6.89 13.11 1.98
CA THR A 16 -6.94 13.67 3.34
C THR A 16 -7.43 12.68 4.38
N GLY A 17 -7.78 11.47 3.96
CA GLY A 17 -8.23 10.40 4.84
C GLY A 17 -7.10 9.84 5.71
N THR A 18 -7.48 9.29 6.85
CA THR A 18 -6.55 8.65 7.80
C THR A 18 -6.43 7.13 7.58
N THR A 19 -7.16 6.58 6.61
CA THR A 19 -7.12 5.17 6.21
C THR A 19 -7.07 5.04 4.70
N LEU A 20 -6.51 3.92 4.20
CA LEU A 20 -6.50 3.60 2.77
C LEU A 20 -7.93 3.55 2.19
N ARG A 21 -8.87 3.01 2.96
CA ARG A 21 -10.29 2.97 2.56
C ARG A 21 -10.88 4.37 2.41
N ALA A 22 -10.57 5.28 3.32
CA ALA A 22 -11.06 6.66 3.25
C ALA A 22 -10.49 7.39 2.02
N ASN A 23 -9.19 7.22 1.74
CA ASN A 23 -8.55 7.83 0.58
C ASN A 23 -9.06 7.23 -0.74
N SER A 24 -9.18 5.89 -0.84
CA SER A 24 -9.73 5.26 -2.06
C SER A 24 -11.18 5.72 -2.32
N LEU A 25 -11.99 5.85 -1.27
CA LEU A 25 -13.34 6.39 -1.36
C LEU A 25 -13.35 7.85 -1.79
N GLN A 26 -12.51 8.69 -1.20
CA GLN A 26 -12.40 10.11 -1.56
C GLN A 26 -12.04 10.27 -3.03
N LYS A 27 -11.06 9.50 -3.52
CA LYS A 27 -10.66 9.50 -4.93
C LYS A 27 -11.79 9.03 -5.86
N ALA A 28 -12.43 7.91 -5.55
CA ALA A 28 -13.53 7.39 -6.36
C ALA A 28 -14.72 8.36 -6.39
N GLN A 29 -15.09 8.95 -5.24
CA GLN A 29 -16.17 9.94 -5.16
C GLN A 29 -15.85 11.20 -5.96
N TYR A 30 -14.61 11.69 -5.87
CA TYR A 30 -14.17 12.84 -6.65
C TYR A 30 -14.32 12.57 -8.16
N ILE A 31 -13.86 11.41 -8.64
CA ILE A 31 -14.00 11.02 -10.05
C ILE A 31 -15.48 10.93 -10.44
N PHE A 32 -16.30 10.27 -9.64
CA PHE A 32 -17.74 10.13 -9.89
C PHE A 32 -18.43 11.48 -10.06
N ASP A 33 -18.17 12.41 -9.14
CA ASP A 33 -18.78 13.75 -9.14
C ASP A 33 -18.36 14.59 -10.34
N HIS A 34 -17.10 14.47 -10.77
CA HIS A 34 -16.54 15.26 -11.88
C HIS A 34 -16.67 14.59 -13.26
N ALA A 35 -16.99 13.29 -13.30
CA ALA A 35 -17.23 12.55 -14.54
C ALA A 35 -18.71 12.40 -14.89
N GLY A 36 -19.58 13.25 -14.33
CA GLY A 36 -21.03 13.21 -14.60
C GLY A 36 -21.75 11.99 -14.05
N GLY A 37 -21.30 11.42 -12.94
CA GLY A 37 -21.89 10.23 -12.32
C GLY A 37 -21.55 8.92 -13.04
N ALA A 38 -20.47 8.90 -13.82
CA ALA A 38 -20.02 7.68 -14.48
C ALA A 38 -19.46 6.66 -13.48
N ASP A 39 -19.76 5.40 -13.70
CA ASP A 39 -19.18 4.30 -12.93
C ASP A 39 -17.65 4.36 -12.95
N CYS A 40 -17.03 4.25 -11.79
CA CYS A 40 -15.60 4.43 -11.66
C CYS A 40 -15.05 3.63 -10.48
N PHE A 41 -13.72 3.45 -10.48
CA PHE A 41 -13.03 2.96 -9.29
C PHE A 41 -11.72 3.74 -9.08
N ALA A 42 -11.29 3.75 -7.83
CA ALA A 42 -9.99 4.27 -7.44
C ALA A 42 -9.38 3.40 -6.35
N ASP A 43 -8.07 3.32 -6.31
CA ASP A 43 -7.34 2.59 -5.28
C ASP A 43 -6.49 3.50 -4.39
N ASP A 44 -6.24 3.04 -3.19
CA ASP A 44 -5.21 3.56 -2.31
C ASP A 44 -4.36 2.43 -1.75
N THR A 45 -3.05 2.67 -1.63
CA THR A 45 -2.07 1.64 -1.27
C THR A 45 -1.12 2.17 -0.22
N GLY A 46 -0.81 1.34 0.78
CA GLY A 46 0.17 1.65 1.80
C GLY A 46 0.96 0.43 2.24
N LEU A 47 2.16 0.71 2.75
CA LEU A 47 2.97 -0.20 3.53
C LEU A 47 2.64 0.00 5.01
N GLU A 48 2.34 -1.08 5.72
CA GLU A 48 2.12 -1.08 7.16
C GLU A 48 3.19 -1.94 7.82
N THR A 49 3.85 -1.44 8.87
CA THR A 49 4.86 -2.19 9.64
C THR A 49 4.43 -2.31 11.10
N ASP A 50 4.55 -3.51 11.67
CA ASP A 50 4.09 -3.77 13.03
C ASP A 50 4.91 -3.02 14.08
N ILE A 51 6.24 -2.95 13.89
CA ILE A 51 7.16 -2.26 14.80
C ILE A 51 6.89 -0.76 14.91
N LEU A 52 6.33 -0.13 13.88
CA LEU A 52 5.97 1.28 13.84
C LEU A 52 4.45 1.50 14.00
N GLY A 53 3.71 0.52 14.50
CA GLY A 53 2.28 0.64 14.78
C GLY A 53 1.43 0.90 13.53
N GLY A 54 1.83 0.36 12.37
CA GLY A 54 1.14 0.51 11.09
C GLY A 54 1.70 1.64 10.21
N ALA A 55 2.68 2.41 10.68
CA ALA A 55 3.36 3.38 9.81
C ALA A 55 4.24 2.65 8.76
N PRO A 56 4.45 3.27 7.58
CA PRO A 56 3.98 4.58 7.11
C PRO A 56 2.48 4.65 6.70
N GLY A 57 1.78 3.54 6.44
CA GLY A 57 0.35 3.51 6.13
C GLY A 57 -0.03 4.43 4.97
N VAL A 58 -1.01 5.32 5.18
CA VAL A 58 -1.47 6.31 4.17
C VAL A 58 -0.39 7.31 3.75
N TYR A 59 0.70 7.41 4.49
CA TYR A 59 1.82 8.31 4.18
C TYR A 59 2.92 7.63 3.36
N SER A 60 2.74 6.38 2.92
CA SER A 60 3.78 5.57 2.27
C SER A 60 4.48 6.29 1.12
N ALA A 61 3.75 6.98 0.26
CA ALA A 61 4.34 7.69 -0.88
C ALA A 61 5.14 8.95 -0.49
N ARG A 62 4.81 9.58 0.65
CA ARG A 62 5.38 10.85 1.14
C ARG A 62 5.94 10.74 2.56
N TYR A 63 6.43 9.56 2.95
CA TYR A 63 6.85 9.27 4.31
C TYR A 63 8.00 10.15 4.78
N ALA A 64 8.97 10.43 3.89
CA ALA A 64 10.09 11.34 4.18
C ALA A 64 9.81 12.80 3.80
N GLY A 65 8.72 13.09 3.06
CA GLY A 65 8.38 14.45 2.67
C GLY A 65 7.55 14.53 1.39
N PRO A 66 7.16 15.75 1.01
CA PRO A 66 6.27 15.99 -0.13
C PRO A 66 6.91 15.67 -1.49
N GLU A 67 8.24 15.58 -1.56
CA GLU A 67 9.00 15.27 -2.79
C GLU A 67 8.78 13.83 -3.27
N LYS A 68 8.14 12.99 -2.46
CA LYS A 68 7.83 11.58 -2.77
C LYS A 68 9.05 10.76 -3.20
N SER A 69 10.22 11.04 -2.60
CA SER A 69 11.48 10.33 -2.87
C SER A 69 11.45 8.92 -2.32
N PHE A 70 11.48 7.92 -3.18
CA PHE A 70 11.51 6.51 -2.77
C PHE A 70 12.73 6.19 -1.89
N SER A 71 13.90 6.72 -2.26
CA SER A 71 15.11 6.50 -1.49
C SER A 71 14.99 7.10 -0.09
N ALA A 72 14.56 8.35 0.03
CA ALA A 72 14.39 9.00 1.33
C ALA A 72 13.32 8.31 2.19
N ASN A 73 12.24 7.82 1.57
CA ASN A 73 11.20 7.06 2.29
C ASN A 73 11.75 5.75 2.87
N ILE A 74 12.60 5.02 2.11
CA ILE A 74 13.25 3.80 2.60
C ILE A 74 14.25 4.13 3.71
N ASP A 75 15.09 5.17 3.56
CA ASP A 75 16.04 5.57 4.59
C ASP A 75 15.32 5.86 5.90
N LYS A 76 14.28 6.68 5.86
CA LYS A 76 13.49 7.00 7.03
C LYS A 76 12.86 5.75 7.66
N LEU A 77 12.31 4.84 6.86
CA LEU A 77 11.72 3.59 7.35
C LEU A 77 12.75 2.75 8.12
N LEU A 78 13.92 2.52 7.51
CA LEU A 78 14.97 1.71 8.11
C LEU A 78 15.54 2.34 9.40
N ASP A 79 15.74 3.66 9.41
CA ASP A 79 16.22 4.41 10.59
C ASP A 79 15.23 4.36 11.74
N GLU A 80 13.93 4.56 11.48
CA GLU A 80 12.89 4.49 12.52
C GLU A 80 12.73 3.07 13.08
N MET A 81 12.81 2.05 12.23
CA MET A 81 12.78 0.66 12.67
C MET A 81 14.00 0.30 13.51
N ALA A 82 15.21 0.68 13.08
CA ALA A 82 16.45 0.46 13.84
C ALA A 82 16.39 1.12 15.23
N ARG A 83 15.85 2.34 15.31
CA ARG A 83 15.64 3.03 16.58
C ARG A 83 14.68 2.25 17.51
N ARG A 84 13.57 1.73 16.99
CA ARG A 84 12.63 0.92 17.76
C ARG A 84 13.21 -0.41 18.22
N GLU A 85 14.00 -1.06 17.37
CA GLU A 85 14.74 -2.28 17.72
C GLU A 85 15.73 -2.03 18.86
N TYR A 86 16.46 -0.89 18.80
CA TYR A 86 17.35 -0.47 19.87
C TYR A 86 16.60 -0.17 21.18
N GLU A 87 15.52 0.60 21.15
CA GLU A 87 14.66 0.87 22.32
C GLU A 87 14.16 -0.44 22.95
N ALA A 88 13.73 -1.42 22.14
CA ALA A 88 13.29 -2.72 22.61
C ALA A 88 14.42 -3.54 23.24
N SER A 89 15.64 -3.45 22.71
CA SER A 89 16.82 -4.14 23.27
C SER A 89 17.19 -3.58 24.65
N VAL A 90 17.19 -2.26 24.80
CA VAL A 90 17.44 -1.56 26.06
C VAL A 90 16.35 -1.92 27.09
N ALA A 91 15.08 -1.86 26.72
CA ALA A 91 13.98 -2.23 27.62
C ALA A 91 14.15 -3.67 28.16
N ARG A 92 14.53 -4.60 27.29
CA ARG A 92 14.80 -6.00 27.67
C ARG A 92 15.96 -6.12 28.65
N GLU A 93 17.06 -5.40 28.42
CA GLU A 93 18.23 -5.40 29.31
C GLU A 93 17.90 -4.92 30.73
N TYR A 94 17.03 -3.92 30.85
CA TYR A 94 16.61 -3.36 32.13
C TYR A 94 15.34 -4.02 32.71
N GLY A 95 14.83 -5.11 32.13
CA GLY A 95 13.64 -5.83 32.61
C GLY A 95 12.34 -5.00 32.54
N LEU A 96 12.29 -4.02 31.62
CA LEU A 96 11.11 -3.21 31.37
C LEU A 96 10.18 -3.89 30.35
N GLU A 97 8.94 -3.40 30.24
CA GLU A 97 8.04 -3.84 29.17
C GLU A 97 8.67 -3.59 27.80
N THR A 98 8.81 -4.68 27.04
CA THR A 98 9.53 -4.63 25.76
C THR A 98 8.57 -4.30 24.62
N PRO A 99 8.79 -3.20 23.89
CA PRO A 99 8.00 -2.89 22.69
C PRO A 99 8.09 -3.98 21.64
N ASN A 100 7.06 -4.07 20.80
CA ASN A 100 7.09 -4.95 19.64
C ASN A 100 8.26 -4.56 18.71
N ALA A 101 9.17 -5.49 18.46
CA ALA A 101 10.37 -5.28 17.62
C ALA A 101 10.38 -6.21 16.40
N THR A 102 9.22 -6.72 15.99
CA THR A 102 9.12 -7.55 14.78
C THR A 102 9.24 -6.70 13.53
N ARG A 103 9.95 -7.19 12.52
CA ARG A 103 10.03 -6.56 11.20
C ARG A 103 8.88 -6.97 10.26
N ARG A 104 7.84 -7.63 10.82
CA ARG A 104 6.62 -7.96 10.06
C ARG A 104 6.00 -6.71 9.45
N ALA A 105 5.58 -6.87 8.20
CA ALA A 105 5.02 -5.78 7.41
C ALA A 105 4.06 -6.34 6.36
N ARG A 106 3.21 -5.49 5.83
CA ARG A 106 2.33 -5.84 4.72
C ARG A 106 2.14 -4.65 3.79
N PHE A 107 2.06 -4.93 2.51
CA PHE A 107 1.44 -4.01 1.57
C PHE A 107 -0.05 -4.29 1.49
N LYS A 108 -0.83 -3.23 1.55
CA LYS A 108 -2.28 -3.28 1.45
C LYS A 108 -2.78 -2.32 0.37
N THR A 109 -3.68 -2.80 -0.48
CA THR A 109 -4.45 -1.97 -1.42
C THR A 109 -5.92 -2.07 -1.08
N VAL A 110 -6.60 -0.93 -1.07
CA VAL A 110 -8.06 -0.85 -1.02
C VAL A 110 -8.55 -0.20 -2.31
N ILE A 111 -9.45 -0.89 -3.01
CA ILE A 111 -10.16 -0.35 -4.17
C ILE A 111 -11.58 0.02 -3.73
N THR A 112 -12.01 1.24 -4.06
CA THR A 112 -13.41 1.64 -4.01
C THR A 112 -13.96 1.67 -5.43
N LEU A 113 -14.98 0.86 -5.70
CA LEU A 113 -15.78 0.87 -6.91
C LEU A 113 -17.09 1.60 -6.63
N ILE A 114 -17.45 2.57 -7.47
CA ILE A 114 -18.78 3.16 -7.52
C ILE A 114 -19.45 2.62 -8.79
N LEU A 115 -20.49 1.83 -8.61
CA LEU A 115 -21.27 1.20 -9.69
C LEU A 115 -22.74 1.55 -9.50
N ASN A 116 -23.37 2.19 -10.49
CA ASN A 116 -24.76 2.67 -10.40
C ASN A 116 -25.04 3.53 -9.15
N GLY A 117 -24.01 4.29 -8.68
CA GLY A 117 -24.07 5.10 -7.47
C GLY A 117 -23.82 4.34 -6.15
N GLU A 118 -23.76 3.01 -6.17
CA GLU A 118 -23.45 2.19 -5.00
C GLU A 118 -21.94 1.99 -4.83
N LYS A 119 -21.48 1.92 -3.56
CA LYS A 119 -20.08 1.85 -3.19
C LYS A 119 -19.69 0.45 -2.74
N HIS A 120 -18.71 -0.14 -3.39
CA HIS A 120 -18.16 -1.45 -3.08
C HIS A 120 -16.67 -1.34 -2.80
N PHE A 121 -16.14 -2.17 -1.88
CA PHE A 121 -14.75 -2.11 -1.44
C PHE A 121 -14.10 -3.48 -1.60
N PHE A 122 -12.88 -3.47 -2.15
CA PHE A 122 -12.08 -4.68 -2.36
C PHE A 122 -10.69 -4.46 -1.80
N GLU A 123 -10.20 -5.42 -1.04
CA GLU A 123 -8.88 -5.35 -0.43
C GLU A 123 -7.96 -6.45 -0.98
N GLY A 124 -6.68 -6.11 -1.08
CA GLY A 124 -5.63 -7.08 -1.35
C GLY A 124 -4.44 -6.82 -0.46
N VAL A 125 -3.88 -7.89 0.10
CA VAL A 125 -2.76 -7.84 1.04
C VAL A 125 -1.64 -8.74 0.54
N MET A 126 -0.41 -8.25 0.65
CA MET A 126 0.82 -9.01 0.48
C MET A 126 1.57 -8.95 1.80
N GLU A 127 1.58 -10.06 2.53
CA GLU A 127 2.27 -10.19 3.81
C GLU A 127 3.76 -10.42 3.61
N GLY A 128 4.57 -9.98 4.57
CA GLY A 128 6.01 -10.14 4.50
C GLY A 128 6.73 -9.49 5.67
N ARG A 129 7.97 -9.07 5.42
CA ARG A 129 8.82 -8.38 6.37
C ARG A 129 9.72 -7.36 5.70
N ILE A 130 10.26 -6.42 6.48
CA ILE A 130 11.27 -5.47 6.00
C ILE A 130 12.67 -6.05 6.25
N SER A 131 13.52 -6.04 5.22
CA SER A 131 14.95 -6.40 5.31
C SER A 131 15.74 -5.34 6.10
N TYR A 132 16.97 -5.67 6.50
CA TYR A 132 17.86 -4.71 7.17
C TYR A 132 18.53 -3.73 6.21
N GLU A 133 18.64 -4.11 4.96
CA GLU A 133 19.30 -3.32 3.90
C GLU A 133 18.55 -3.45 2.57
N ARG A 134 18.88 -2.58 1.64
CA ARG A 134 18.35 -2.64 0.28
C ARG A 134 19.02 -3.74 -0.51
N VAL A 135 18.21 -4.54 -1.21
CA VAL A 135 18.68 -5.55 -2.16
C VAL A 135 17.86 -5.46 -3.44
N GLY A 136 18.52 -5.57 -4.58
CA GLY A 136 17.89 -5.46 -5.90
C GLY A 136 17.73 -4.01 -6.38
N ASN A 137 17.53 -3.89 -7.69
CA ASN A 137 17.41 -2.58 -8.38
C ASN A 137 16.09 -2.45 -9.14
N GLY A 138 15.23 -3.49 -9.09
CA GLY A 138 13.94 -3.49 -9.75
C GLY A 138 12.83 -2.86 -8.91
N GLY A 139 11.65 -2.72 -9.54
CA GLY A 139 10.46 -2.27 -8.86
C GLY A 139 10.40 -0.78 -8.54
N PHE A 140 9.60 -0.42 -7.54
CA PHE A 140 9.40 0.96 -7.09
C PHE A 140 9.07 1.00 -5.60
N GLY A 141 9.13 2.20 -5.02
CA GLY A 141 8.78 2.41 -3.62
C GLY A 141 9.67 1.62 -2.67
N TYR A 142 9.06 0.77 -1.85
CA TYR A 142 9.74 -0.02 -0.83
C TYR A 142 10.14 -1.43 -1.30
N ASP A 143 10.00 -1.76 -2.58
CA ASP A 143 10.34 -3.08 -3.12
C ASP A 143 11.77 -3.55 -2.77
N PRO A 144 12.81 -2.67 -2.75
CA PRO A 144 14.16 -3.08 -2.40
C PRO A 144 14.37 -3.51 -0.94
N VAL A 145 13.40 -3.28 -0.07
CA VAL A 145 13.46 -3.66 1.36
C VAL A 145 12.32 -4.55 1.80
N PHE A 146 11.38 -4.89 0.93
CA PHE A 146 10.25 -5.75 1.25
C PHE A 146 10.49 -7.17 0.76
N ILE A 147 10.41 -8.14 1.69
CA ILE A 147 10.50 -9.57 1.43
C ILE A 147 9.13 -10.17 1.64
N ALA A 148 8.49 -10.63 0.56
CA ALA A 148 7.17 -11.26 0.62
C ALA A 148 7.26 -12.69 1.21
N ASP A 149 6.23 -13.12 1.93
CA ASP A 149 6.20 -14.46 2.52
C ASP A 149 6.24 -15.57 1.47
N GLU A 150 5.70 -15.31 0.27
CA GLU A 150 5.75 -16.24 -0.86
C GLU A 150 7.15 -16.44 -1.44
N TYR A 151 8.08 -15.49 -1.22
CA TYR A 151 9.48 -15.52 -1.68
C TYR A 151 10.43 -15.08 -0.56
N PRO A 152 10.65 -15.93 0.47
CA PRO A 152 11.27 -15.52 1.73
C PRO A 152 12.76 -15.20 1.65
N ASP A 153 13.43 -15.54 0.54
CA ASP A 153 14.88 -15.41 0.39
C ASP A 153 15.32 -14.19 -0.44
N VAL A 154 14.38 -13.48 -1.06
CA VAL A 154 14.67 -12.34 -1.94
C VAL A 154 13.72 -11.19 -1.67
N THR A 155 14.14 -9.97 -2.01
CA THR A 155 13.25 -8.80 -1.97
C THR A 155 12.34 -8.78 -3.20
N VAL A 156 11.23 -8.03 -3.11
CA VAL A 156 10.32 -7.85 -4.24
C VAL A 156 11.03 -7.16 -5.43
N ALA A 157 12.08 -6.38 -5.17
CA ALA A 157 12.90 -5.76 -6.23
C ALA A 157 13.71 -6.78 -7.08
N GLU A 158 13.87 -8.01 -6.60
CA GLU A 158 14.59 -9.08 -7.30
C GLU A 158 13.66 -10.04 -8.06
N LEU A 159 12.34 -9.92 -7.84
CA LEU A 159 11.35 -10.77 -8.52
C LEU A 159 11.14 -10.32 -9.97
N SER A 160 10.83 -11.30 -10.83
CA SER A 160 10.34 -10.99 -12.18
C SER A 160 8.95 -10.33 -12.11
N ASP A 161 8.57 -9.62 -13.16
CA ASP A 161 7.25 -8.98 -13.25
C ASP A 161 6.12 -10.00 -13.09
N ASP A 162 6.24 -11.20 -13.65
CA ASP A 162 5.23 -12.26 -13.52
C ASP A 162 5.10 -12.75 -12.06
N GLN A 163 6.23 -12.98 -11.38
CA GLN A 163 6.24 -13.37 -9.97
C GLN A 163 5.60 -12.28 -9.10
N LYS A 164 6.00 -11.03 -9.32
CA LYS A 164 5.47 -9.88 -8.59
C LYS A 164 3.97 -9.69 -8.82
N ASN A 165 3.50 -9.78 -10.07
CA ASN A 165 2.08 -9.66 -10.41
C ASN A 165 1.22 -10.77 -9.79
N ALA A 166 1.74 -11.99 -9.68
CA ALA A 166 1.03 -13.12 -9.09
C ALA A 166 0.68 -12.88 -7.61
N ILE A 167 1.59 -12.28 -6.83
CA ILE A 167 1.45 -12.08 -5.38
C ILE A 167 0.99 -10.67 -4.99
N SER A 168 1.03 -9.69 -5.90
CA SER A 168 0.86 -8.28 -5.57
C SER A 168 -0.49 -7.99 -4.90
N HIS A 169 -0.45 -7.13 -3.89
CA HIS A 169 -1.61 -6.62 -3.16
C HIS A 169 -2.64 -5.97 -4.09
N ARG A 170 -2.18 -5.11 -5.03
CA ARG A 170 -3.07 -4.49 -6.04
C ARG A 170 -3.68 -5.54 -6.95
N GLY A 171 -2.91 -6.53 -7.41
CA GLY A 171 -3.41 -7.64 -8.22
C GLY A 171 -4.48 -8.47 -7.49
N LYS A 172 -4.29 -8.73 -6.19
CA LYS A 172 -5.29 -9.43 -5.35
C LYS A 172 -6.60 -8.62 -5.25
N ALA A 173 -6.50 -7.30 -4.98
CA ALA A 173 -7.69 -6.42 -4.91
C ALA A 173 -8.43 -6.32 -6.26
N LEU A 174 -7.70 -6.19 -7.38
CA LEU A 174 -8.28 -6.14 -8.72
C LEU A 174 -8.97 -7.46 -9.09
N ARG A 175 -8.38 -8.60 -8.76
CA ARG A 175 -9.02 -9.92 -9.00
C ARG A 175 -10.30 -10.09 -8.18
N ALA A 176 -10.31 -9.63 -6.93
CA ALA A 176 -11.51 -9.64 -6.09
C ALA A 176 -12.63 -8.77 -6.69
N MET A 177 -12.30 -7.56 -7.15
CA MET A 177 -13.25 -6.68 -7.83
C MET A 177 -13.77 -7.30 -9.13
N ALA A 178 -12.90 -7.89 -9.96
CA ALA A 178 -13.27 -8.52 -11.22
C ALA A 178 -14.19 -9.73 -11.01
N ALA A 179 -13.91 -10.58 -10.02
CA ALA A 179 -14.76 -11.71 -9.67
C ALA A 179 -16.15 -11.24 -9.23
N TRP A 180 -16.21 -10.24 -8.37
CA TRP A 180 -17.47 -9.65 -7.91
C TRP A 180 -18.29 -9.06 -9.07
N LEU A 181 -17.63 -8.30 -9.96
CA LEU A 181 -18.29 -7.74 -11.15
C LEU A 181 -18.86 -8.84 -12.06
N HIS A 182 -18.12 -9.94 -12.25
CA HIS A 182 -18.61 -11.07 -13.05
C HIS A 182 -19.87 -11.71 -12.47
N GLU A 183 -19.95 -11.86 -11.15
CA GLU A 183 -21.13 -12.40 -10.45
C GLU A 183 -22.35 -11.46 -10.49
N HIS A 184 -22.14 -10.15 -10.57
CA HIS A 184 -23.17 -9.12 -10.48
C HIS A 184 -23.52 -8.44 -11.80
N ALA A 185 -22.70 -8.61 -12.86
CA ALA A 185 -22.96 -8.07 -14.20
C ALA A 185 -24.04 -8.84 -14.97
N SER A 186 -24.49 -9.98 -14.44
CA SER A 186 -25.50 -10.85 -15.07
C SER A 186 -26.91 -10.68 -14.49
N LYS A 187 -27.11 -9.63 -13.70
CA LYS A 187 -28.42 -9.24 -13.17
C LYS A 187 -28.81 -7.87 -13.71
#